data_7d08ad05735f09c7315a0ae9f4ae36c8
#
_entry.id   7d08ad05735f09c7315a0ae9f4ae36c8
#
_cell.length_a   1.000
_cell.length_b   1.000
_cell.length_c   1.000
_cell.angle_alpha   90.00
_cell.angle_beta   90.00
_cell.angle_gamma   90.00
#
_symmetry.space_group_name_H-M   'P 1'
#
loop_
_entity.id
_entity.type
_entity.pdbx_description
1 polymer ?
#
loop_
_entity_poly.entity_id
_entity_poly.type
_entity_poly.pdbx_seq_one_letter_code
_entity_poly.pdbx_strand_id
1 'polypeptide(L)'
;RLYDRARRETIKNLRSQVTTKPASSYAALLASRMTIHAPAAEQLERTVGIYAGKAVPAANWESVILPARVKGYRESLLDALLAEGKYFWHMEEPGMIRFDEPEDIDWDTPPDSSPEGLTEKEQMVYQALLKRGASFMQALQGVLPGESPHETLLSLLEKGLVYADSFVPVRQWLDKDKTRKATARQRVNTRVM
;
A
#
# COMPACT_ATOMS: atom_id res chain seq x y z
N ARG A 1 -17.69 1.02 36.19
CA ARG A 1 -17.55 -0.29 36.92
C ARG A 1 -18.64 -1.31 36.55
N LEU A 2 -19.97 -0.98 36.57
CA LEU A 2 -21.04 -1.91 36.18
C LEU A 2 -20.98 -2.25 34.68
N TYR A 3 -20.78 -1.26 33.81
CA TYR A 3 -20.63 -1.45 32.37
C TYR A 3 -19.44 -2.37 32.02
N ASP A 4 -18.29 -2.16 32.66
CA ASP A 4 -17.10 -2.98 32.42
C ASP A 4 -17.28 -4.41 32.90
N ARG A 5 -18.05 -4.60 33.96
CA ARG A 5 -18.40 -5.94 34.46
C ARG A 5 -19.36 -6.63 33.51
N ALA A 6 -20.42 -5.97 33.06
CA ALA A 6 -21.37 -6.50 32.09
C ALA A 6 -20.68 -6.88 30.78
N ARG A 7 -19.80 -5.99 30.25
CA ARG A 7 -19.01 -6.28 29.04
C ARG A 7 -18.10 -7.48 29.20
N ARG A 8 -17.41 -7.61 30.33
CA ARG A 8 -16.56 -8.80 30.61
C ARG A 8 -17.37 -10.08 30.69
N GLU A 9 -18.53 -10.06 31.32
CA GLU A 9 -19.43 -11.22 31.42
C GLU A 9 -19.97 -11.61 30.04
N THR A 10 -20.38 -10.64 29.21
CA THR A 10 -20.81 -10.88 27.83
C THR A 10 -19.70 -11.51 27.00
N ILE A 11 -18.46 -10.97 27.07
CA ILE A 11 -17.31 -11.52 26.34
C ILE A 11 -16.99 -12.95 26.83
N LYS A 12 -17.06 -13.20 28.14
CA LYS A 12 -16.84 -14.53 28.71
C LYS A 12 -17.88 -15.53 28.20
N ASN A 13 -19.15 -15.15 28.20
CA ASN A 13 -20.23 -15.98 27.69
C ASN A 13 -20.11 -16.29 26.20
N LEU A 14 -19.75 -15.26 25.38
CA LEU A 14 -19.49 -15.45 23.96
C LEU A 14 -18.30 -16.38 23.71
N ARG A 15 -17.22 -16.23 24.48
CA ARG A 15 -16.04 -17.10 24.38
C ARG A 15 -16.33 -18.55 24.79
N SER A 16 -17.20 -18.76 25.78
CA SER A 16 -17.60 -20.14 26.22
C SER A 16 -18.41 -20.88 25.16
N GLN A 17 -19.04 -20.18 24.22
CA GLN A 17 -19.78 -20.74 23.09
C GLN A 17 -18.87 -21.11 21.90
N VAL A 18 -17.62 -20.66 21.90
CA VAL A 18 -16.66 -20.98 20.83
C VAL A 18 -16.16 -22.41 21.02
N THR A 19 -16.54 -23.28 20.10
CA THR A 19 -16.02 -24.66 20.04
C THR A 19 -14.81 -24.72 19.10
N THR A 20 -13.75 -25.39 19.55
CA THR A 20 -12.60 -25.66 18.68
C THR A 20 -13.00 -26.59 17.54
N LYS A 21 -12.55 -26.28 16.32
CA LYS A 21 -12.75 -27.15 15.16
C LYS A 21 -11.39 -27.76 14.76
N PRO A 22 -11.40 -28.95 14.13
CA PRO A 22 -10.14 -29.52 13.62
C PRO A 22 -9.53 -28.67 12.53
N ALA A 23 -8.21 -28.79 12.35
CA ALA A 23 -7.47 -28.04 11.32
C ALA A 23 -8.03 -28.25 9.91
N SER A 24 -8.59 -29.42 9.62
CA SER A 24 -9.29 -29.71 8.37
C SER A 24 -10.48 -28.79 8.08
N SER A 25 -11.22 -28.37 9.11
CA SER A 25 -12.31 -27.40 8.95
C SER A 25 -11.79 -26.02 8.58
N TYR A 26 -10.64 -25.62 9.12
CA TYR A 26 -9.98 -24.37 8.73
C TYR A 26 -9.44 -24.44 7.29
N ALA A 27 -8.80 -25.54 6.92
CA ALA A 27 -8.34 -25.77 5.55
C ALA A 27 -9.51 -25.75 4.54
N ALA A 28 -10.65 -26.40 4.87
CA ALA A 28 -11.85 -26.37 4.05
C ALA A 28 -12.42 -24.95 3.90
N LEU A 29 -12.43 -24.14 4.98
CA LEU A 29 -12.83 -22.73 4.93
C LEU A 29 -11.91 -21.91 4.03
N LEU A 30 -10.60 -22.10 4.13
CA LEU A 30 -9.64 -21.42 3.24
C LEU A 30 -9.89 -21.82 1.78
N ALA A 31 -10.00 -23.12 1.50
CA ALA A 31 -10.25 -23.64 0.15
C ALA A 31 -11.57 -23.10 -0.44
N SER A 32 -12.64 -23.01 0.36
CA SER A 32 -13.93 -22.47 -0.10
C SER A 32 -13.90 -20.98 -0.45
N ARG A 33 -12.91 -20.26 0.08
CA ARG A 33 -12.70 -18.83 -0.21
C ARG A 33 -11.70 -18.57 -1.33
N MET A 34 -11.00 -19.59 -1.81
CA MET A 34 -10.08 -19.46 -2.92
C MET A 34 -10.81 -19.57 -4.26
N THR A 35 -10.61 -18.63 -5.14
CA THR A 35 -11.16 -18.63 -6.51
C THR A 35 -10.20 -19.32 -7.49
N ILE A 36 -9.77 -20.55 -7.16
CA ILE A 36 -8.69 -21.28 -7.88
C ILE A 36 -8.99 -21.47 -9.38
N HIS A 37 -10.28 -21.51 -9.74
CA HIS A 37 -10.72 -21.70 -11.14
C HIS A 37 -11.04 -20.40 -11.86
N ALA A 38 -11.06 -19.26 -11.16
CA ALA A 38 -11.29 -17.96 -11.78
C ALA A 38 -10.04 -17.48 -12.56
N PRO A 39 -10.21 -16.62 -13.56
CA PRO A 39 -9.09 -15.95 -14.23
C PRO A 39 -8.19 -15.21 -13.24
N ALA A 40 -6.89 -15.08 -13.55
CA ALA A 40 -5.92 -14.44 -12.66
C ALA A 40 -6.31 -12.98 -12.29
N ALA A 41 -6.91 -12.24 -13.23
CA ALA A 41 -7.40 -10.89 -12.98
C ALA A 41 -8.50 -10.86 -11.90
N GLU A 42 -9.47 -11.77 -11.95
CA GLU A 42 -10.54 -11.87 -10.95
C GLU A 42 -9.99 -12.34 -9.59
N GLN A 43 -9.03 -13.27 -9.57
CA GLN A 43 -8.34 -13.68 -8.35
C GLN A 43 -7.61 -12.49 -7.71
N LEU A 44 -6.97 -11.64 -8.53
CA LEU A 44 -6.27 -10.44 -8.11
C LEU A 44 -7.24 -9.41 -7.52
N GLU A 45 -8.28 -9.05 -8.26
CA GLU A 45 -9.29 -8.08 -7.82
C GLU A 45 -9.91 -8.49 -6.48
N ARG A 46 -10.33 -9.74 -6.35
CA ARG A 46 -10.83 -10.28 -5.09
C ARG A 46 -9.79 -10.26 -3.97
N THR A 47 -8.52 -10.52 -4.29
CA THR A 47 -7.46 -10.49 -3.28
C THR A 47 -7.22 -9.09 -2.77
N VAL A 48 -7.14 -8.10 -3.66
CA VAL A 48 -6.97 -6.69 -3.28
C VAL A 48 -8.17 -6.23 -2.45
N GLY A 49 -9.41 -6.54 -2.86
CA GLY A 49 -10.62 -6.20 -2.12
C GLY A 49 -10.69 -6.78 -0.70
N ILE A 50 -10.17 -8.00 -0.45
CA ILE A 50 -10.09 -8.57 0.91
C ILE A 50 -9.18 -7.74 1.83
N TYR A 51 -8.17 -7.10 1.26
CA TYR A 51 -7.20 -6.27 1.99
C TYR A 51 -7.52 -4.77 1.92
N ALA A 52 -8.50 -4.34 1.12
CA ALA A 52 -8.89 -2.93 1.03
C ALA A 52 -9.15 -2.33 2.42
N GLY A 53 -8.76 -1.09 2.62
CA GLY A 53 -8.83 -0.38 3.88
C GLY A 53 -7.83 -0.83 4.95
N LYS A 54 -6.85 -1.71 4.62
CA LYS A 54 -5.86 -2.21 5.58
C LYS A 54 -4.45 -1.88 5.12
N ALA A 55 -3.68 -1.25 6.00
CA ALA A 55 -2.27 -1.01 5.79
C ALA A 55 -1.47 -2.32 5.90
N VAL A 56 -0.71 -2.63 4.85
CA VAL A 56 0.12 -3.84 4.76
C VAL A 56 1.53 -3.45 4.31
N PRO A 57 2.60 -4.09 4.84
CA PRO A 57 3.95 -3.80 4.39
C PRO A 57 4.08 -3.91 2.87
N ALA A 58 4.59 -2.85 2.23
CA ALA A 58 4.76 -2.77 0.78
C ALA A 58 5.49 -3.98 0.20
N ALA A 59 6.54 -4.44 0.90
CA ALA A 59 7.33 -5.60 0.49
C ALA A 59 6.53 -6.91 0.46
N ASN A 60 5.43 -7.03 1.21
CA ASN A 60 4.67 -8.27 1.29
C ASN A 60 3.66 -8.44 0.15
N TRP A 61 3.26 -7.37 -0.50
CA TRP A 61 2.24 -7.44 -1.55
C TRP A 61 2.64 -8.38 -2.68
N GLU A 62 3.71 -8.07 -3.38
CA GLU A 62 4.15 -8.82 -4.57
C GLU A 62 5.06 -10.01 -4.26
N SER A 63 5.66 -10.05 -3.06
CA SER A 63 6.51 -11.18 -2.66
C SER A 63 5.77 -12.33 -1.98
N VAL A 64 4.63 -12.04 -1.31
CA VAL A 64 3.92 -13.03 -0.49
C VAL A 64 2.43 -13.09 -0.82
N ILE A 65 1.72 -11.95 -0.70
CA ILE A 65 0.25 -11.95 -0.69
C ILE A 65 -0.31 -12.32 -2.06
N LEU A 66 0.10 -11.61 -3.09
CA LEU A 66 -0.41 -11.80 -4.45
C LEU A 66 0.03 -13.14 -5.05
N PRO A 67 1.31 -13.54 -4.98
CA PRO A 67 1.71 -14.87 -5.50
C PRO A 67 1.05 -16.04 -4.80
N ALA A 68 0.73 -15.91 -3.50
CA ALA A 68 0.05 -16.97 -2.75
C ALA A 68 -1.43 -17.15 -3.10
N ARG A 69 -2.07 -16.16 -3.72
CA ARG A 69 -3.53 -16.14 -3.97
C ARG A 69 -3.90 -16.03 -5.44
N VAL A 70 -3.00 -15.56 -6.28
CA VAL A 70 -3.22 -15.33 -7.71
C VAL A 70 -2.36 -16.28 -8.50
N LYS A 71 -2.97 -17.26 -9.16
CA LYS A 71 -2.24 -18.25 -9.96
C LYS A 71 -1.54 -17.57 -11.13
N GLY A 72 -0.22 -17.73 -11.21
CA GLY A 72 0.59 -17.12 -12.26
C GLY A 72 0.66 -15.60 -12.16
N TYR A 73 0.67 -15.06 -10.92
CA TYR A 73 0.81 -13.63 -10.67
C TYR A 73 1.98 -13.03 -11.45
N ARG A 74 1.76 -11.87 -12.03
CA ARG A 74 2.76 -11.02 -12.68
C ARG A 74 2.47 -9.56 -12.34
N GLU A 75 3.50 -8.76 -12.21
CA GLU A 75 3.42 -7.32 -11.88
C GLU A 75 2.44 -6.55 -12.79
N SER A 76 2.44 -6.88 -14.08
CA SER A 76 1.55 -6.27 -15.06
C SER A 76 0.05 -6.48 -14.78
N LEU A 77 -0.33 -7.52 -14.02
CA LEU A 77 -1.72 -7.73 -13.62
C LEU A 77 -2.16 -6.69 -12.59
N LEU A 78 -1.29 -6.38 -11.61
CA LEU A 78 -1.59 -5.35 -10.62
C LEU A 78 -1.64 -3.96 -11.27
N ASP A 79 -0.67 -3.64 -12.14
CA ASP A 79 -0.66 -2.36 -12.85
C ASP A 79 -1.91 -2.19 -13.73
N ALA A 80 -2.36 -3.27 -14.40
CA ALA A 80 -3.60 -3.23 -15.17
C ALA A 80 -4.83 -2.99 -14.30
N LEU A 81 -4.93 -3.66 -13.13
CA LEU A 81 -6.04 -3.46 -12.20
C LEU A 81 -6.10 -2.01 -11.67
N LEU A 82 -4.93 -1.42 -11.37
CA LEU A 82 -4.84 -0.02 -10.93
C LEU A 82 -5.20 0.96 -12.04
N ALA A 83 -4.78 0.70 -13.28
CA ALA A 83 -5.11 1.51 -14.45
C ALA A 83 -6.61 1.51 -14.76
N GLU A 84 -7.36 0.46 -14.36
CA GLU A 84 -8.82 0.43 -14.46
C GLU A 84 -9.52 1.41 -13.48
N GLY A 85 -8.79 1.95 -12.48
CA GLY A 85 -9.33 2.87 -11.48
C GLY A 85 -10.29 2.23 -10.47
N LYS A 86 -10.30 0.89 -10.36
CA LYS A 86 -11.11 0.16 -9.39
C LYS A 86 -10.55 0.24 -7.97
N TYR A 87 -9.24 0.42 -7.86
CA TYR A 87 -8.53 0.58 -6.60
C TYR A 87 -7.51 1.69 -6.72
N PHE A 88 -7.34 2.41 -5.62
CA PHE A 88 -6.27 3.39 -5.42
C PHE A 88 -5.38 2.90 -4.29
N TRP A 89 -4.12 3.26 -4.32
CA TRP A 89 -3.20 2.96 -3.24
C TRP A 89 -2.51 4.22 -2.75
N HIS A 90 -2.21 4.25 -1.47
CA HIS A 90 -1.36 5.28 -0.90
C HIS A 90 -0.45 4.67 0.18
N MET A 91 0.61 5.38 0.52
CA MET A 91 1.49 5.02 1.62
C MET A 91 0.97 5.71 2.88
N GLU A 92 0.32 4.96 3.78
CA GLU A 92 -0.26 5.48 5.02
C GLU A 92 0.83 5.83 6.04
N GLU A 93 1.86 4.99 6.11
CA GLU A 93 3.11 5.18 6.86
C GLU A 93 4.27 4.72 5.99
N PRO A 94 5.52 5.17 6.24
CA PRO A 94 6.67 4.73 5.45
C PRO A 94 6.78 3.20 5.37
N GLY A 95 6.59 2.68 4.16
CA GLY A 95 6.63 1.24 3.88
C GLY A 95 5.33 0.48 4.10
N MET A 96 4.24 1.15 4.45
CA MET A 96 2.92 0.56 4.61
C MET A 96 1.98 1.03 3.50
N ILE A 97 1.54 0.12 2.65
CA ILE A 97 0.61 0.40 1.55
C ILE A 97 -0.79 -0.02 1.94
N ARG A 98 -1.73 0.87 1.72
CA ARG A 98 -3.17 0.63 1.80
C ARG A 98 -3.79 0.79 0.43
N PHE A 99 -4.68 -0.12 0.08
CA PHE A 99 -5.56 0.00 -1.08
C PHE A 99 -6.94 0.42 -0.61
N ASP A 100 -7.56 1.34 -1.34
CA ASP A 100 -8.92 1.81 -1.09
C ASP A 100 -9.75 1.70 -2.37
N GLU A 101 -11.06 1.47 -2.22
CA GLU A 101 -12.03 1.57 -3.30
C GLU A 101 -12.39 3.05 -3.54
N PRO A 102 -12.80 3.45 -4.73
CA PRO A 102 -13.14 4.85 -5.03
C PRO A 102 -14.19 5.44 -4.09
N GLU A 103 -15.11 4.61 -3.60
CA GLU A 103 -16.19 4.99 -2.69
C GLU A 103 -15.70 5.30 -1.27
N ASP A 104 -14.55 4.78 -0.88
CA ASP A 104 -13.95 4.99 0.44
C ASP A 104 -13.07 6.24 0.50
N ILE A 105 -12.84 6.90 -0.65
CA ILE A 105 -12.00 8.10 -0.74
C ILE A 105 -12.88 9.34 -0.67
N ASP A 106 -12.55 10.24 0.25
CA ASP A 106 -13.18 11.56 0.31
C ASP A 106 -12.64 12.47 -0.81
N TRP A 107 -13.36 12.49 -1.93
CA TRP A 107 -13.03 13.33 -3.10
C TRP A 107 -13.44 14.79 -2.92
N ASP A 108 -14.30 15.09 -1.93
CA ASP A 108 -14.84 16.43 -1.71
C ASP A 108 -13.87 17.30 -0.88
N THR A 109 -13.04 16.68 -0.04
CA THR A 109 -12.02 17.40 0.71
C THR A 109 -10.81 17.71 -0.18
N PRO A 110 -10.53 19.00 -0.45
CA PRO A 110 -9.36 19.35 -1.24
C PRO A 110 -8.07 18.97 -0.51
N PRO A 111 -7.03 18.54 -1.25
CA PRO A 111 -5.74 18.23 -0.64
C PRO A 111 -5.15 19.48 0.03
N ASP A 112 -4.39 19.28 1.12
CA ASP A 112 -3.70 20.36 1.80
C ASP A 112 -2.81 21.11 0.80
N SER A 113 -3.01 22.41 0.69
CA SER A 113 -2.24 23.25 -0.22
C SER A 113 -0.79 23.49 0.21
N SER A 114 -0.47 23.24 1.48
CA SER A 114 0.87 23.49 2.04
C SER A 114 1.17 22.54 3.21
N PRO A 115 1.35 21.23 2.94
CA PRO A 115 1.68 20.27 3.99
C PRO A 115 2.99 20.66 4.68
N GLU A 116 3.03 20.48 6.00
CA GLU A 116 4.23 20.76 6.78
C GLU A 116 5.36 19.75 6.49
N GLY A 117 6.60 20.16 6.72
CA GLY A 117 7.77 19.28 6.63
C GLY A 117 8.22 18.93 5.21
N LEU A 118 7.80 19.70 4.21
CA LEU A 118 8.32 19.58 2.84
C LEU A 118 9.60 20.40 2.67
N THR A 119 10.57 19.82 1.95
CA THR A 119 11.71 20.57 1.43
C THR A 119 11.27 21.48 0.29
N GLU A 120 12.09 22.47 -0.06
CA GLU A 120 11.80 23.39 -1.17
C GLU A 120 11.52 22.65 -2.50
N LYS A 121 12.30 21.61 -2.81
CA LYS A 121 12.09 20.77 -4.01
C LYS A 121 10.77 20.00 -3.96
N GLU A 122 10.46 19.43 -2.83
CA GLU A 122 9.18 18.71 -2.63
C GLU A 122 7.99 19.66 -2.76
N GLN A 123 8.10 20.87 -2.19
CA GLN A 123 7.08 21.90 -2.33
C GLN A 123 6.87 22.29 -3.79
N MET A 124 7.95 22.50 -4.57
CA MET A 124 7.85 22.83 -6.00
C MET A 124 7.13 21.74 -6.80
N VAL A 125 7.48 20.47 -6.58
CA VAL A 125 6.86 19.34 -7.29
C VAL A 125 5.42 19.16 -6.84
N TYR A 126 5.15 19.24 -5.55
CA TYR A 126 3.81 19.13 -4.99
C TYR A 126 2.86 20.22 -5.52
N GLN A 127 3.30 21.49 -5.52
CA GLN A 127 2.52 22.59 -6.09
C GLN A 127 2.29 22.44 -7.61
N ALA A 128 3.24 21.90 -8.33
CA ALA A 128 3.04 21.60 -9.75
C ALA A 128 1.95 20.54 -9.96
N LEU A 129 1.90 19.52 -9.12
CA LEU A 129 0.86 18.49 -9.14
C LEU A 129 -0.52 19.04 -8.73
N LEU A 130 -0.59 19.85 -7.67
CA LEU A 130 -1.85 20.49 -7.25
C LEU A 130 -2.44 21.36 -8.37
N LYS A 131 -1.60 22.08 -9.08
CA LYS A 131 -2.03 22.98 -10.17
C LYS A 131 -2.42 22.24 -11.44
N ARG A 132 -1.72 21.15 -11.78
CA ARG A 132 -1.88 20.44 -13.06
C ARG A 132 -2.80 19.24 -12.96
N GLY A 133 -2.99 18.70 -11.74
CA GLY A 133 -3.64 17.40 -11.53
C GLY A 133 -2.72 16.24 -11.89
N ALA A 134 -3.31 15.10 -12.22
CA ALA A 134 -2.57 13.91 -12.65
C ALA A 134 -1.62 14.22 -13.81
N SER A 135 -0.37 13.85 -13.68
CA SER A 135 0.69 14.25 -14.60
C SER A 135 1.64 13.10 -14.90
N PHE A 136 2.04 12.96 -16.15
CA PHE A 136 3.15 12.05 -16.52
C PHE A 136 4.49 12.60 -16.05
N MET A 137 5.42 11.69 -15.75
CA MET A 137 6.79 12.02 -15.32
C MET A 137 7.47 13.06 -16.23
N GLN A 138 7.28 12.93 -17.56
CA GLN A 138 7.85 13.86 -18.54
C GLN A 138 7.34 15.31 -18.35
N ALA A 139 6.07 15.47 -17.97
CA ALA A 139 5.50 16.80 -17.73
C ALA A 139 6.06 17.47 -16.47
N LEU A 140 6.64 16.69 -15.56
CA LEU A 140 7.24 17.17 -14.32
C LEU A 140 8.75 17.45 -14.45
N GLN A 141 9.43 16.98 -15.50
CA GLN A 141 10.88 17.14 -15.68
C GLN A 141 11.36 18.61 -15.67
N GLY A 142 10.51 19.54 -16.10
CA GLY A 142 10.83 20.97 -16.08
C GLY A 142 10.55 21.70 -14.76
N VAL A 143 10.03 21.00 -13.75
CA VAL A 143 9.67 21.62 -12.45
C VAL A 143 10.92 21.90 -11.62
N LEU A 144 11.91 21.00 -11.66
CA LEU A 144 13.19 21.15 -10.95
C LEU A 144 14.29 21.50 -11.96
N PRO A 145 14.89 22.70 -11.91
CA PRO A 145 15.92 23.09 -12.85
C PRO A 145 17.16 22.18 -12.78
N GLY A 146 17.44 21.47 -13.89
CA GLY A 146 18.62 20.61 -14.01
C GLY A 146 18.59 19.30 -13.24
N GLU A 147 17.47 18.96 -12.58
CA GLU A 147 17.32 17.73 -11.81
C GLU A 147 16.09 16.93 -12.24
N SER A 148 16.14 15.60 -12.07
CA SER A 148 14.97 14.74 -12.25
C SER A 148 14.05 14.84 -11.05
N PRO A 149 12.73 14.97 -11.23
CA PRO A 149 11.77 14.97 -10.13
C PRO A 149 11.57 13.59 -9.47
N HIS A 150 12.20 12.55 -9.99
CA HIS A 150 11.99 11.17 -9.58
C HIS A 150 12.23 10.94 -8.08
N GLU A 151 13.38 11.37 -7.56
CA GLU A 151 13.71 11.22 -6.14
C GLU A 151 12.76 12.02 -5.24
N THR A 152 12.38 13.20 -5.68
CA THR A 152 11.42 14.06 -4.97
C THR A 152 10.03 13.44 -4.94
N LEU A 153 9.59 12.81 -6.03
CA LEU A 153 8.32 12.09 -6.09
C LEU A 153 8.31 10.87 -5.18
N LEU A 154 9.40 10.10 -5.12
CA LEU A 154 9.51 8.98 -4.18
C LEU A 154 9.45 9.45 -2.72
N SER A 155 10.02 10.61 -2.41
CA SER A 155 9.92 11.21 -1.07
C SER A 155 8.50 11.69 -0.74
N LEU A 156 7.80 12.31 -1.68
CA LEU A 156 6.40 12.69 -1.53
C LEU A 156 5.48 11.46 -1.38
N LEU A 157 5.78 10.38 -2.09
CA LEU A 157 5.10 9.10 -1.97
C LEU A 157 5.29 8.50 -0.56
N GLU A 158 6.53 8.52 -0.03
CA GLU A 158 6.85 8.06 1.33
C GLU A 158 6.09 8.85 2.40
N LYS A 159 5.75 10.10 2.12
CA LYS A 159 4.93 10.98 2.97
C LYS A 159 3.42 10.83 2.77
N GLY A 160 3.00 9.94 1.86
CA GLY A 160 1.58 9.72 1.56
C GLY A 160 0.89 10.87 0.81
N LEU A 161 1.65 11.81 0.25
CA LEU A 161 1.12 13.01 -0.40
C LEU A 161 0.83 12.82 -1.89
N VAL A 162 1.34 11.77 -2.50
CA VAL A 162 1.12 11.42 -3.90
C VAL A 162 0.90 9.92 -4.05
N TYR A 163 0.18 9.55 -5.10
CA TYR A 163 -0.01 8.15 -5.54
C TYR A 163 0.10 8.07 -7.06
N ALA A 164 0.03 6.86 -7.61
CA ALA A 164 0.08 6.64 -9.04
C ALA A 164 -0.93 5.58 -9.48
N ASP A 165 -1.25 5.58 -10.77
CA ASP A 165 -2.09 4.61 -11.46
C ASP A 165 -1.40 3.28 -11.77
N SER A 166 -0.20 3.06 -11.23
CA SER A 166 0.55 1.82 -11.31
C SER A 166 1.32 1.56 -10.02
N PHE A 167 1.79 0.32 -9.80
CA PHE A 167 2.57 -0.03 -8.62
C PHE A 167 4.09 0.17 -8.83
N VAL A 168 4.50 0.63 -10.01
CA VAL A 168 5.92 0.89 -10.37
C VAL A 168 6.63 1.79 -9.35
N PRO A 169 6.07 2.92 -8.89
CA PRO A 169 6.74 3.77 -7.89
C PRO A 169 7.01 3.05 -6.56
N VAL A 170 6.12 2.15 -6.14
CA VAL A 170 6.33 1.35 -4.90
C VAL A 170 7.49 0.39 -5.07
N ARG A 171 7.61 -0.28 -6.21
CA ARG A 171 8.75 -1.17 -6.53
C ARG A 171 10.07 -0.41 -6.50
N GLN A 172 10.11 0.77 -7.13
CA GLN A 172 11.28 1.65 -7.12
C GLN A 172 11.65 2.11 -5.70
N TRP A 173 10.65 2.48 -4.90
CA TRP A 173 10.86 2.82 -3.50
C TRP A 173 11.43 1.65 -2.70
N LEU A 174 10.91 0.43 -2.87
CA LEU A 174 11.41 -0.77 -2.22
C LEU A 174 12.86 -1.08 -2.57
N ASP A 175 13.27 -0.90 -3.82
CA ASP A 175 14.64 -1.13 -4.27
C ASP A 175 15.60 -0.09 -3.68
N LYS A 176 15.18 1.17 -3.61
CA LYS A 176 15.92 2.23 -2.94
C LYS A 176 16.07 1.96 -1.44
N ASP A 177 15.00 1.53 -0.76
CA ASP A 177 15.03 1.22 0.67
C ASP A 177 15.96 0.03 0.97
N LYS A 178 15.96 -1.02 0.14
CA LYS A 178 16.92 -2.14 0.25
C LYS A 178 18.36 -1.65 0.15
N THR A 179 18.66 -0.80 -0.82
CA THR A 179 20.01 -0.23 -1.03
C THR A 179 20.40 0.63 0.16
N ARG A 180 19.51 1.47 0.68
CA ARG A 180 19.73 2.30 1.88
C ARG A 180 20.06 1.45 3.12
N LYS A 181 19.27 0.39 3.36
CA LYS A 181 19.48 -0.53 4.47
C LYS A 181 20.78 -1.33 4.35
N ALA A 182 21.16 -1.78 3.15
CA ALA A 182 22.43 -2.46 2.91
C ALA A 182 23.63 -1.56 3.21
N THR A 183 23.61 -0.32 2.72
CA THR A 183 24.66 0.67 2.97
C THR A 183 24.77 1.04 4.47
N ALA A 184 23.65 1.18 5.16
CA ALA A 184 23.64 1.44 6.61
C ALA A 184 24.26 0.28 7.41
N ARG A 185 23.93 -0.96 7.07
CA ARG A 185 24.53 -2.16 7.70
C ARG A 185 26.03 -2.24 7.48
N GLN A 186 26.51 -1.92 6.29
CA GLN A 186 27.93 -1.92 5.95
C GLN A 186 28.71 -0.86 6.76
N ARG A 187 28.14 0.33 6.95
CA ARG A 187 28.74 1.41 7.79
C ARG A 187 28.82 1.04 9.27
N VAL A 188 27.83 0.32 9.79
CA VAL A 188 27.86 -0.17 11.19
C VAL A 188 28.96 -1.20 11.38
N ASN A 189 29.11 -2.16 10.46
CA ASN A 189 30.15 -3.18 10.54
C ASN A 189 31.57 -2.62 10.40
N THR A 190 31.75 -1.50 9.70
CA THR A 190 33.08 -0.85 9.54
C THR A 190 33.47 0.00 10.77
N ARG A 191 32.54 0.34 11.66
CA ARG A 191 32.80 1.10 12.89
C ARG A 191 33.21 0.25 14.11
N VAL A 192 33.15 -1.06 14.02
CA VAL A 192 33.41 -2.02 15.11
C VAL A 192 34.83 -2.65 14.98
N MET A 193 35.63 -2.17 14.02
CA MET A 193 37.08 -2.40 13.95
C MET A 193 37.80 -1.14 14.41
#